data_fb705f52e37513a9ac25d736b0237196
#
_entry.id   fb705f52e37513a9ac25d736b0237196
#
_cell.length_a   1.000
_cell.length_b   1.000
_cell.length_c   1.000
_cell.angle_alpha   90.00
_cell.angle_beta   90.00
_cell.angle_gamma   90.00
#
_symmetry.space_group_name_H-M   'P 1'
#
loop_
_entity.id
_entity.type
_entity.pdbx_description
1 polymer ?
#
loop_
_entity_poly.entity_id
_entity_poly.type
_entity_poly.pdbx_seq_one_letter_code
_entity_poly.pdbx_strand_id
1 'polypeptide(L)'
;GDRIDRRDFLNGAAIAIGASLCPFHQAFAQDAGPDASARDPLLADGIAQNDARYYPPALDGMRGSHPGSFENAHRARDGGTWPPDTLEDTKESYDLIVAGGGISGLSAAYFFRKQNPNARVLILDNHDDFGGHAKRNEFQAGGRLLLGYGGTQSIEAPGRYSDVAKGLLREIGIDVRRFYKYYDQDFYRGHKLTPAIFFDRETFGSDRLLVGREGEIPLANLDAFMDAKLIAAMPIADAARADLFRLRDEAVDYMPGLSPEETRARLTKTSYRDFLLNHVKVHPDVVKLFQKMPHDLYCVGIDAVSANTCRQEGFPGFKGMHVQERRRGGAQAEEEEPYIFHFPDGNASVARLLVRALLPEAMPGNSMEDVVTAKADYTRLDRAGSGVRIRLNSTVISARHVGDPGTAREVDVTYVLSGKPYKVRGAACIMACYNCMVPYLCPEMPDTQKEALAYAVKSRWSIPTSSCAIGGRSRNAAPMPSTRREAISPTSPWIFPFRWGVINFPQRQKNLA
;
A
#
# COMPACT_ATOMS: atom_id res chain seq x y z
N GLY A 1 35.45 4.62 -11.50
CA GLY A 1 34.04 4.31 -11.63
C GLY A 1 33.44 4.26 -10.23
N ASP A 2 32.75 5.34 -9.85
CA ASP A 2 32.15 5.47 -8.53
C ASP A 2 30.98 4.50 -8.40
N ARG A 3 30.93 3.77 -7.30
CA ARG A 3 29.84 2.87 -6.99
C ARG A 3 28.61 3.73 -6.63
N ILE A 4 27.59 3.67 -7.47
CA ILE A 4 26.26 4.23 -7.15
C ILE A 4 25.77 3.50 -5.90
N ASP A 5 25.49 4.24 -4.84
CA ASP A 5 24.94 3.65 -3.63
C ASP A 5 23.42 3.38 -3.81
N ARG A 6 22.87 2.62 -2.88
CA ARG A 6 21.45 2.20 -2.92
C ARG A 6 20.48 3.39 -2.84
N ARG A 7 20.95 4.50 -2.28
CA ARG A 7 20.19 5.75 -2.11
C ARG A 7 20.15 6.55 -3.40
N ASP A 8 21.30 6.62 -4.11
CA ASP A 8 21.43 7.28 -5.41
C ASP A 8 20.63 6.56 -6.49
N PHE A 9 20.59 5.22 -6.43
CA PHE A 9 19.78 4.40 -7.31
C PHE A 9 18.27 4.66 -7.14
N LEU A 10 17.76 4.71 -5.90
CA LEU A 10 16.35 4.94 -5.62
C LEU A 10 15.92 6.39 -5.98
N ASN A 11 16.79 7.37 -5.74
CA ASN A 11 16.55 8.74 -6.11
C ASN A 11 16.65 8.93 -7.64
N GLY A 12 17.63 8.30 -8.28
CA GLY A 12 17.80 8.35 -9.74
C GLY A 12 16.63 7.70 -10.50
N ALA A 13 16.11 6.58 -10.03
CA ALA A 13 14.95 5.92 -10.63
C ALA A 13 13.66 6.76 -10.53
N ALA A 14 13.42 7.40 -9.39
CA ALA A 14 12.29 8.31 -9.20
C ALA A 14 12.38 9.56 -10.08
N ILE A 15 13.59 10.12 -10.22
CA ILE A 15 13.89 11.30 -11.06
C ILE A 15 13.81 10.95 -12.55
N ALA A 16 14.32 9.78 -12.99
CA ALA A 16 14.28 9.36 -14.38
C ALA A 16 12.85 9.13 -14.89
N ILE A 17 11.94 8.65 -14.05
CA ILE A 17 10.52 8.48 -14.40
C ILE A 17 9.81 9.84 -14.50
N GLY A 18 10.17 10.81 -13.66
CA GLY A 18 9.61 12.17 -13.67
C GLY A 18 10.17 13.06 -14.78
N ALA A 19 11.49 13.04 -14.98
CA ALA A 19 12.20 13.93 -15.90
C ALA A 19 11.99 13.60 -17.39
N SER A 20 11.68 12.36 -17.74
CA SER A 20 11.39 11.97 -19.13
C SER A 20 10.03 12.46 -19.66
N LEU A 21 9.19 13.05 -18.81
CA LEU A 21 7.80 13.44 -19.13
C LEU A 21 7.53 14.95 -19.07
N CYS A 22 8.46 15.77 -18.54
CA CYS A 22 8.30 17.23 -18.44
C CYS A 22 9.64 17.97 -18.68
N PRO A 23 9.63 19.18 -19.27
CA PRO A 23 10.84 19.99 -19.46
C PRO A 23 11.31 20.71 -18.18
N PHE A 24 11.18 20.08 -17.03
CA PHE A 24 11.58 20.63 -15.73
C PHE A 24 12.99 20.18 -15.30
N HIS A 25 13.98 20.31 -16.21
CA HIS A 25 15.37 19.96 -15.90
C HIS A 25 16.07 20.87 -14.89
N GLN A 26 15.43 21.93 -14.39
CA GLN A 26 16.06 22.89 -13.46
C GLN A 26 15.52 22.91 -12.03
N ALA A 27 14.45 22.18 -11.71
CA ALA A 27 13.81 22.29 -10.40
C ALA A 27 14.30 21.28 -9.34
N PHE A 28 15.07 20.25 -9.73
CA PHE A 28 15.44 19.16 -8.80
C PHE A 28 16.95 18.94 -8.61
N ALA A 29 17.78 19.85 -9.14
CA ALA A 29 19.24 19.78 -8.99
C ALA A 29 19.79 20.80 -7.97
N GLN A 30 19.07 21.05 -6.90
CA GLN A 30 19.64 21.73 -5.74
C GLN A 30 19.85 20.72 -4.63
N ASP A 31 21.11 20.62 -4.20
CA ASP A 31 21.56 19.84 -3.05
C ASP A 31 20.59 19.96 -1.88
N ALA A 32 19.90 18.88 -1.56
CA ALA A 32 19.23 18.73 -0.28
C ALA A 32 20.33 18.46 0.77
N GLY A 33 21.00 19.51 1.21
CA GLY A 33 21.75 19.51 2.46
C GLY A 33 20.83 19.11 3.64
N PRO A 34 21.38 18.75 4.80
CA PRO A 34 20.61 18.27 5.95
C PRO A 34 19.61 19.29 6.53
N ASP A 35 19.48 20.46 5.93
CA ASP A 35 18.61 21.56 6.38
C ASP A 35 17.53 21.97 5.36
N ALA A 36 17.29 21.15 4.33
CA ALA A 36 16.11 21.32 3.50
C ALA A 36 14.88 20.83 4.25
N SER A 37 14.46 21.58 5.27
CA SER A 37 13.07 21.66 5.68
C SER A 37 12.28 22.29 4.52
N ALA A 38 12.09 21.56 3.43
CA ALA A 38 11.01 21.84 2.51
C ALA A 38 9.74 21.70 3.33
N ARG A 39 9.30 22.78 3.93
CA ARG A 39 8.04 22.85 4.66
C ARG A 39 6.97 22.42 3.68
N ASP A 40 6.07 21.54 4.11
CA ASP A 40 4.82 21.29 3.41
C ASP A 40 4.27 22.69 3.03
N PRO A 41 4.01 22.97 1.75
CA PRO A 41 3.50 24.29 1.34
C PRO A 41 2.32 24.75 2.19
N LEU A 42 1.48 23.82 2.64
CA LEU A 42 0.36 24.12 3.55
C LEU A 42 0.85 24.57 4.94
N LEU A 43 1.95 24.01 5.43
CA LEU A 43 2.53 24.39 6.73
C LEU A 43 3.47 25.59 6.61
N ALA A 44 4.14 25.77 5.46
CA ALA A 44 5.02 26.90 5.20
C ALA A 44 4.27 28.22 5.18
N ASP A 45 3.06 28.22 4.64
CA ASP A 45 2.17 29.40 4.60
C ASP A 45 1.36 29.58 5.91
N GLY A 46 1.62 28.73 6.94
CA GLY A 46 0.87 28.78 8.20
C GLY A 46 -0.58 28.31 8.09
N ILE A 47 -0.92 27.57 7.03
CA ILE A 47 -2.27 27.02 6.82
C ILE A 47 -2.46 25.83 7.75
N ALA A 48 -3.20 26.04 8.82
CA ALA A 48 -3.54 25.02 9.78
C ALA A 48 -4.75 24.21 9.32
N GLN A 49 -4.93 23.01 9.88
CA GLN A 49 -6.06 22.11 9.61
C GLN A 49 -7.44 22.78 9.74
N ASN A 50 -7.57 23.81 10.57
CA ASN A 50 -8.80 24.58 10.77
C ASN A 50 -9.00 25.74 9.77
N ASP A 51 -8.09 25.93 8.82
CA ASP A 51 -8.25 26.90 7.72
C ASP A 51 -9.10 26.25 6.60
N ALA A 52 -10.06 27.01 6.08
CA ALA A 52 -10.95 26.55 5.01
C ALA A 52 -10.23 26.20 3.69
N ARG A 53 -8.99 26.68 3.49
CA ARG A 53 -8.14 26.39 2.34
C ARG A 53 -7.40 25.05 2.47
N TYR A 54 -7.37 24.47 3.67
CA TYR A 54 -6.67 23.23 3.93
C TYR A 54 -7.37 22.05 3.23
N TYR A 55 -6.75 21.51 2.18
CA TYR A 55 -7.31 20.39 1.41
C TYR A 55 -6.21 19.49 0.82
N PRO A 56 -5.62 18.61 1.63
CA PRO A 56 -4.49 17.76 1.25
C PRO A 56 -4.69 16.88 0.01
N PRO A 57 -5.90 16.35 -0.29
CA PRO A 57 -6.07 15.48 -1.46
C PRO A 57 -5.69 16.11 -2.80
N ALA A 58 -5.70 17.45 -2.89
CA ALA A 58 -5.35 18.19 -4.11
C ALA A 58 -3.85 18.50 -4.23
N LEU A 59 -3.03 18.12 -3.24
CA LEU A 59 -1.59 18.37 -3.27
C LEU A 59 -0.85 17.34 -4.13
N ASP A 60 0.19 17.83 -4.80
CA ASP A 60 1.13 17.01 -5.56
C ASP A 60 2.31 16.54 -4.69
N GLY A 61 3.17 15.68 -5.26
CA GLY A 61 4.41 15.22 -4.63
C GLY A 61 4.25 13.92 -3.84
N MET A 62 5.14 13.73 -2.86
CA MET A 62 5.24 12.48 -2.09
C MET A 62 4.22 12.45 -0.93
N ARG A 63 2.96 12.18 -1.27
CA ARG A 63 1.84 12.22 -0.30
C ARG A 63 1.98 11.26 0.89
N GLY A 64 2.74 10.17 0.75
CA GLY A 64 2.99 9.19 1.82
C GLY A 64 4.24 9.49 2.66
N SER A 65 5.09 10.43 2.25
CA SER A 65 6.36 10.80 2.93
C SER A 65 6.66 12.28 2.69
N HIS A 66 5.65 13.14 2.88
CA HIS A 66 5.82 14.57 2.77
C HIS A 66 6.61 15.14 3.97
N PRO A 67 7.22 16.34 3.85
CA PRO A 67 7.88 17.01 4.98
C PRO A 67 6.95 17.13 6.20
N GLY A 68 7.46 16.85 7.38
CA GLY A 68 6.71 16.84 8.64
C GLY A 68 6.08 15.49 9.00
N SER A 69 5.91 14.56 8.05
CA SER A 69 5.23 13.29 8.31
C SER A 69 6.07 12.24 9.02
N PHE A 70 7.42 12.31 8.96
CA PHE A 70 8.29 11.25 9.49
C PHE A 70 9.45 11.76 10.35
N GLU A 71 9.84 13.02 10.25
CA GLU A 71 11.04 13.56 10.89
C GLU A 71 10.97 13.44 12.42
N ASN A 72 9.83 13.78 13.03
CA ASN A 72 9.65 13.67 14.47
C ASN A 72 9.64 12.19 14.92
N ALA A 73 9.04 11.29 14.15
CA ALA A 73 9.05 9.86 14.43
C ALA A 73 10.48 9.29 14.35
N HIS A 74 11.24 9.67 13.32
CA HIS A 74 12.65 9.26 13.19
C HIS A 74 13.51 9.84 14.34
N ARG A 75 13.30 11.12 14.70
CA ARG A 75 13.98 11.72 15.84
C ARG A 75 13.71 10.94 17.14
N ALA A 76 12.45 10.57 17.41
CA ALA A 76 12.10 9.76 18.58
C ALA A 76 12.78 8.38 18.53
N ARG A 77 12.78 7.70 17.39
CA ARG A 77 13.46 6.42 17.17
C ARG A 77 14.98 6.52 17.43
N ASP A 78 15.59 7.59 16.97
CA ASP A 78 17.05 7.78 17.02
C ASP A 78 17.51 8.40 18.36
N GLY A 79 16.65 8.40 19.38
CA GLY A 79 16.96 8.86 20.74
C GLY A 79 16.96 10.39 20.90
N GLY A 80 16.45 11.12 19.92
CA GLY A 80 16.31 12.57 20.03
C GLY A 80 15.26 12.97 21.06
N THR A 81 15.52 14.07 21.74
CA THR A 81 14.67 14.59 22.82
C THR A 81 14.10 15.97 22.48
N TRP A 82 13.03 16.34 23.14
CA TRP A 82 12.46 17.69 23.11
C TRP A 82 12.73 18.33 24.47
N PRO A 83 13.17 19.61 24.54
CA PRO A 83 13.43 20.26 25.80
C PRO A 83 12.18 20.23 26.71
N PRO A 84 12.31 19.81 27.98
CA PRO A 84 11.15 19.66 28.87
C PRO A 84 10.36 20.97 29.10
N ASP A 85 11.04 22.11 29.07
CA ASP A 85 10.47 23.44 29.19
C ASP A 85 9.61 23.89 27.99
N THR A 86 9.75 23.17 26.85
CA THR A 86 8.93 23.43 25.66
C THR A 86 7.63 22.62 25.64
N LEU A 87 7.47 21.64 26.54
CA LEU A 87 6.30 20.77 26.61
C LEU A 87 5.10 21.53 27.14
N GLU A 88 4.08 21.69 26.31
CA GLU A 88 2.81 22.29 26.69
C GLU A 88 1.81 21.21 27.12
N ASP A 89 1.29 21.35 28.34
CA ASP A 89 0.17 20.54 28.80
C ASP A 89 -1.14 21.15 28.33
N THR A 90 -1.82 20.48 27.41
CA THR A 90 -3.07 20.98 26.80
C THR A 90 -4.23 21.05 27.79
N LYS A 91 -4.13 20.36 28.94
CA LYS A 91 -5.24 20.16 29.91
C LYS A 91 -6.46 19.45 29.31
N GLU A 92 -6.33 18.91 28.10
CA GLU A 92 -7.37 18.07 27.50
C GLU A 92 -7.28 16.65 28.06
N SER A 93 -8.46 16.03 28.29
CA SER A 93 -8.57 14.64 28.68
C SER A 93 -9.56 13.89 27.80
N TYR A 94 -9.30 12.62 27.56
CA TYR A 94 -10.09 11.76 26.68
C TYR A 94 -10.28 10.37 27.30
N ASP A 95 -11.38 9.70 26.95
CA ASP A 95 -11.58 8.30 27.33
C ASP A 95 -10.67 7.38 26.50
N LEU A 96 -10.39 7.78 25.25
CA LEU A 96 -9.47 7.07 24.36
C LEU A 96 -8.63 8.04 23.54
N ILE A 97 -7.33 7.79 23.48
CA ILE A 97 -6.41 8.38 22.50
C ILE A 97 -6.01 7.30 21.50
N VAL A 98 -6.01 7.62 20.20
CA VAL A 98 -5.57 6.72 19.13
C VAL A 98 -4.38 7.34 18.42
N ALA A 99 -3.24 6.68 18.44
CA ALA A 99 -2.04 7.07 17.72
C ALA A 99 -2.02 6.46 16.32
N GLY A 100 -2.46 7.22 15.33
CA GLY A 100 -2.61 6.84 13.93
C GLY A 100 -4.06 6.95 13.44
N GLY A 101 -4.29 7.79 12.43
CA GLY A 101 -5.59 8.03 11.78
C GLY A 101 -5.81 7.18 10.52
N GLY A 102 -5.10 6.05 10.37
CA GLY A 102 -5.33 5.05 9.32
C GLY A 102 -6.63 4.27 9.55
N ILE A 103 -7.00 3.40 8.59
CA ILE A 103 -8.24 2.59 8.69
C ILE A 103 -8.33 1.84 10.03
N SER A 104 -7.22 1.28 10.53
CA SER A 104 -7.23 0.56 11.81
C SER A 104 -7.52 1.48 13.01
N GLY A 105 -6.92 2.68 13.05
CA GLY A 105 -7.18 3.65 14.11
C GLY A 105 -8.59 4.23 14.05
N LEU A 106 -9.06 4.57 12.85
CA LEU A 106 -10.44 5.01 12.64
C LEU A 106 -11.46 3.93 13.04
N SER A 107 -11.19 2.66 12.69
CA SER A 107 -12.03 1.52 13.09
C SER A 107 -12.02 1.31 14.61
N ALA A 108 -10.85 1.44 15.25
CA ALA A 108 -10.75 1.35 16.71
C ALA A 108 -11.59 2.42 17.41
N ALA A 109 -11.50 3.66 16.94
CA ALA A 109 -12.34 4.76 17.44
C ALA A 109 -13.83 4.50 17.20
N TYR A 110 -14.20 3.97 16.02
CA TYR A 110 -15.57 3.63 15.68
C TYR A 110 -16.15 2.57 16.64
N PHE A 111 -15.45 1.45 16.83
CA PHE A 111 -15.91 0.39 17.73
C PHE A 111 -15.95 0.85 19.18
N PHE A 112 -14.98 1.66 19.62
CA PHE A 112 -14.98 2.21 20.97
C PHE A 112 -16.20 3.12 21.20
N ARG A 113 -16.49 4.02 20.26
CA ARG A 113 -17.66 4.91 20.30
C ARG A 113 -18.98 4.13 20.23
N LYS A 114 -19.03 3.04 19.45
CA LYS A 114 -20.20 2.18 19.37
C LYS A 114 -20.53 1.54 20.71
N GLN A 115 -19.52 1.13 21.46
CA GLN A 115 -19.70 0.58 22.82
C GLN A 115 -19.93 1.65 23.89
N ASN A 116 -19.35 2.84 23.69
CA ASN A 116 -19.37 3.97 24.62
C ASN A 116 -19.81 5.26 23.89
N PRO A 117 -21.11 5.44 23.62
CA PRO A 117 -21.61 6.51 22.75
C PRO A 117 -21.24 7.94 23.17
N ASN A 118 -21.00 8.17 24.47
CA ASN A 118 -20.64 9.48 25.02
C ASN A 118 -19.13 9.67 25.23
N ALA A 119 -18.31 8.64 24.91
CA ALA A 119 -16.88 8.70 25.12
C ALA A 119 -16.22 9.83 24.27
N ARG A 120 -15.25 10.49 24.85
CA ARG A 120 -14.41 11.46 24.17
C ARG A 120 -13.20 10.74 23.57
N VAL A 121 -13.00 10.88 22.26
CA VAL A 121 -11.92 10.22 21.54
C VAL A 121 -11.06 11.23 20.79
N LEU A 122 -9.74 11.16 20.96
CA LEU A 122 -8.77 11.91 20.17
C LEU A 122 -7.97 10.97 19.29
N ILE A 123 -7.95 11.20 17.99
CA ILE A 123 -7.10 10.53 17.02
C ILE A 123 -5.98 11.50 16.63
N LEU A 124 -4.73 11.07 16.79
CA LEU A 124 -3.52 11.82 16.41
C LEU A 124 -2.89 11.16 15.19
N ASP A 125 -2.72 11.88 14.11
CA ASP A 125 -2.04 11.39 12.91
C ASP A 125 -0.86 12.30 12.56
N ASN A 126 0.29 11.69 12.22
CA ASN A 126 1.50 12.40 11.82
C ASN A 126 1.45 12.96 10.40
N HIS A 127 0.47 12.56 9.61
CA HIS A 127 0.27 13.04 8.26
C HIS A 127 -0.65 14.26 8.21
N ASP A 128 -0.62 14.93 7.06
CA ASP A 128 -1.50 16.05 6.69
C ASP A 128 -2.93 15.62 6.37
N ASP A 129 -3.17 14.31 6.24
CA ASP A 129 -4.46 13.74 5.88
C ASP A 129 -4.72 12.45 6.66
N PHE A 130 -5.98 12.17 6.96
CA PHE A 130 -6.41 10.90 7.54
C PHE A 130 -6.37 9.75 6.53
N GLY A 131 -6.54 8.53 7.00
CA GLY A 131 -6.58 7.31 6.17
C GLY A 131 -5.27 6.53 6.15
N GLY A 132 -4.16 7.08 6.64
CA GLY A 132 -2.86 6.40 6.64
C GLY A 132 -2.41 6.05 5.21
N HIS A 133 -2.28 4.77 4.87
CA HIS A 133 -2.01 4.33 3.49
C HIS A 133 -3.18 4.58 2.52
N ALA A 134 -4.41 4.65 3.04
CA ALA A 134 -5.62 4.89 2.26
C ALA A 134 -5.80 6.38 1.95
N LYS A 135 -4.80 6.98 1.30
CA LYS A 135 -4.85 8.37 0.86
C LYS A 135 -5.56 8.51 -0.48
N ARG A 136 -6.17 9.65 -0.67
CA ARG A 136 -6.82 10.08 -1.90
C ARG A 136 -5.96 11.10 -2.62
N ASN A 137 -5.84 10.97 -3.92
CA ASN A 137 -5.21 11.96 -4.80
C ASN A 137 -6.26 12.53 -5.74
N GLU A 138 -6.31 13.85 -5.86
CA GLU A 138 -7.23 14.57 -6.75
C GLU A 138 -6.45 15.37 -7.78
N PHE A 139 -6.77 15.16 -9.07
CA PHE A 139 -6.15 15.86 -10.18
C PHE A 139 -7.20 16.63 -10.97
N GLN A 140 -6.89 17.86 -11.34
CA GLN A 140 -7.72 18.66 -12.24
C GLN A 140 -7.11 18.64 -13.65
N ALA A 141 -7.78 18.02 -14.60
CA ALA A 141 -7.31 17.92 -15.97
C ALA A 141 -8.45 18.09 -16.99
N GLY A 142 -8.31 19.06 -17.89
CA GLY A 142 -9.30 19.33 -18.93
C GLY A 142 -10.71 19.65 -18.39
N GLY A 143 -10.80 20.36 -17.25
CA GLY A 143 -12.05 20.70 -16.58
C GLY A 143 -12.73 19.52 -15.86
N ARG A 144 -12.02 18.41 -15.66
CA ARG A 144 -12.53 17.21 -14.99
C ARG A 144 -11.73 16.92 -13.73
N LEU A 145 -12.44 16.50 -12.68
CA LEU A 145 -11.83 15.90 -11.50
C LEU A 145 -11.47 14.44 -11.81
N LEU A 146 -10.21 14.10 -11.62
CA LEU A 146 -9.71 12.72 -11.72
C LEU A 146 -9.25 12.27 -10.33
N LEU A 147 -9.67 11.07 -9.94
CA LEU A 147 -9.36 10.49 -8.65
C LEU A 147 -8.33 9.38 -8.79
N GLY A 148 -7.36 9.36 -7.87
CA GLY A 148 -6.40 8.28 -7.74
C GLY A 148 -6.31 7.80 -6.30
N TYR A 149 -5.97 6.54 -6.11
CA TYR A 149 -5.70 5.99 -4.79
C TYR A 149 -4.23 6.16 -4.39
N GLY A 150 -3.97 6.03 -3.08
CA GLY A 150 -2.61 6.05 -2.51
C GLY A 150 -2.05 4.64 -2.32
N GLY A 151 -1.64 4.31 -1.12
CA GLY A 151 -0.95 3.05 -0.78
C GLY A 151 -1.84 1.82 -0.62
N THR A 152 -3.16 1.91 -0.83
CA THR A 152 -4.07 0.76 -0.72
C THR A 152 -5.26 0.90 -1.68
N GLN A 153 -5.46 -0.12 -2.49
CA GLN A 153 -6.45 -0.11 -3.56
C GLN A 153 -7.72 -0.88 -3.19
N SER A 154 -7.60 -2.15 -2.78
CA SER A 154 -8.71 -3.08 -2.81
C SER A 154 -9.20 -3.48 -1.41
N ILE A 155 -10.51 -3.74 -1.32
CA ILE A 155 -11.11 -4.57 -0.29
C ILE A 155 -10.91 -6.01 -0.77
N GLU A 156 -9.76 -6.61 -0.42
CA GLU A 156 -9.32 -7.90 -0.96
C GLU A 156 -10.19 -9.05 -0.44
N ALA A 157 -10.80 -9.82 -1.34
CA ALA A 157 -11.60 -11.01 -1.03
C ALA A 157 -12.53 -10.84 0.19
N PRO A 158 -13.51 -9.91 0.15
CA PRO A 158 -14.35 -9.56 1.31
C PRO A 158 -15.18 -10.74 1.84
N GLY A 159 -15.46 -11.76 1.04
CA GLY A 159 -16.10 -12.99 1.46
C GLY A 159 -15.31 -13.77 2.52
N ARG A 160 -13.99 -13.61 2.54
CA ARG A 160 -13.07 -14.25 3.50
C ARG A 160 -12.88 -13.45 4.79
N TYR A 161 -13.45 -12.26 4.90
CA TYR A 161 -13.34 -11.44 6.10
C TYR A 161 -14.05 -12.07 7.29
N SER A 162 -13.58 -11.76 8.50
CA SER A 162 -14.29 -12.10 9.73
C SER A 162 -15.67 -11.42 9.78
N ASP A 163 -16.59 -11.97 10.56
CA ASP A 163 -17.93 -11.38 10.73
C ASP A 163 -17.87 -9.94 11.25
N VAL A 164 -16.88 -9.63 12.09
CA VAL A 164 -16.63 -8.27 12.59
C VAL A 164 -16.25 -7.33 11.44
N ALA A 165 -15.33 -7.74 10.57
CA ALA A 165 -14.90 -6.93 9.45
C ALA A 165 -16.01 -6.77 8.38
N LYS A 166 -16.74 -7.86 8.06
CA LYS A 166 -17.94 -7.80 7.22
C LYS A 166 -19.02 -6.90 7.84
N GLY A 167 -19.18 -6.97 9.16
CA GLY A 167 -20.08 -6.11 9.92
C GLY A 167 -19.71 -4.64 9.78
N LEU A 168 -18.44 -4.31 9.96
CA LEU A 168 -17.95 -2.95 9.81
C LEU A 168 -18.25 -2.38 8.42
N LEU A 169 -17.94 -3.12 7.36
CA LEU A 169 -18.22 -2.66 5.98
C LEU A 169 -19.71 -2.32 5.81
N ARG A 170 -20.60 -3.20 6.27
CA ARG A 170 -22.07 -2.95 6.20
C ARG A 170 -22.48 -1.74 7.03
N GLU A 171 -21.95 -1.59 8.23
CA GLU A 171 -22.32 -0.51 9.16
C GLU A 171 -21.89 0.87 8.65
N ILE A 172 -20.75 0.97 7.95
CA ILE A 172 -20.32 2.22 7.30
C ILE A 172 -20.94 2.41 5.91
N GLY A 173 -21.88 1.53 5.51
CA GLY A 173 -22.68 1.66 4.30
C GLY A 173 -22.09 1.02 3.04
N ILE A 174 -21.06 0.17 3.14
CA ILE A 174 -20.48 -0.54 1.99
C ILE A 174 -21.25 -1.84 1.74
N ASP A 175 -21.98 -1.91 0.63
CA ASP A 175 -22.51 -3.15 0.08
C ASP A 175 -21.58 -3.67 -1.02
N VAL A 176 -20.77 -4.67 -0.70
CA VAL A 176 -19.77 -5.25 -1.62
C VAL A 176 -20.39 -5.80 -2.92
N ARG A 177 -21.68 -6.21 -2.91
CA ARG A 177 -22.37 -6.71 -4.11
C ARG A 177 -22.55 -5.64 -5.17
N ARG A 178 -22.54 -4.35 -4.79
CA ARG A 178 -22.69 -3.24 -5.73
C ARG A 178 -21.48 -3.06 -6.64
N PHE A 179 -20.29 -3.52 -6.23
CA PHE A 179 -19.10 -3.49 -7.08
C PHE A 179 -19.25 -4.32 -8.35
N TYR A 180 -20.00 -5.44 -8.31
CA TYR A 180 -20.30 -6.21 -9.52
C TYR A 180 -21.05 -5.41 -10.61
N LYS A 181 -21.83 -4.41 -10.20
CA LYS A 181 -22.56 -3.52 -11.10
C LYS A 181 -21.69 -2.35 -11.57
N TYR A 182 -20.84 -1.83 -10.69
CA TYR A 182 -20.11 -0.58 -10.96
C TYR A 182 -18.76 -0.82 -11.62
N TYR A 183 -18.16 -1.98 -11.40
CA TYR A 183 -16.88 -2.32 -12.00
C TYR A 183 -17.09 -2.75 -13.47
N ASP A 184 -16.34 -2.14 -14.39
CA ASP A 184 -16.36 -2.53 -15.80
C ASP A 184 -15.49 -3.77 -16.02
N GLN A 185 -16.08 -4.96 -15.87
CA GLN A 185 -15.40 -6.25 -16.03
C GLN A 185 -14.99 -6.51 -17.48
N ASP A 186 -15.59 -5.83 -18.45
CA ASP A 186 -15.28 -5.96 -19.88
C ASP A 186 -14.30 -4.89 -20.39
N PHE A 187 -13.76 -4.05 -19.51
CA PHE A 187 -12.88 -2.94 -19.89
C PHE A 187 -11.75 -3.36 -20.84
N TYR A 188 -11.00 -4.39 -20.48
CA TYR A 188 -9.87 -4.88 -21.29
C TYR A 188 -10.35 -5.45 -22.62
N ARG A 189 -11.38 -6.28 -22.62
CA ARG A 189 -11.98 -6.87 -23.82
C ARG A 189 -12.63 -5.80 -24.69
N GLY A 190 -13.41 -4.89 -24.11
CA GLY A 190 -14.07 -3.80 -24.81
C GLY A 190 -13.09 -2.85 -25.51
N HIS A 191 -11.89 -2.72 -24.99
CA HIS A 191 -10.81 -1.91 -25.57
C HIS A 191 -9.80 -2.73 -26.39
N LYS A 192 -10.02 -4.04 -26.57
CA LYS A 192 -9.10 -4.96 -27.29
C LYS A 192 -7.68 -4.90 -26.72
N LEU A 193 -7.57 -4.77 -25.40
CA LEU A 193 -6.28 -4.79 -24.72
C LEU A 193 -5.87 -6.24 -24.47
N THR A 194 -4.59 -6.52 -24.68
CA THR A 194 -4.02 -7.84 -24.55
C THR A 194 -2.86 -7.81 -23.55
N PRO A 195 -2.74 -8.80 -22.66
CA PRO A 195 -1.59 -8.90 -21.77
C PRO A 195 -0.31 -9.12 -22.57
N ALA A 196 0.80 -8.58 -22.09
CA ALA A 196 2.09 -8.76 -22.71
C ALA A 196 3.21 -8.83 -21.66
N ILE A 197 4.26 -9.59 -21.98
CA ILE A 197 5.48 -9.69 -21.18
C ILE A 197 6.61 -9.04 -21.96
N PHE A 198 7.29 -8.11 -21.31
CA PHE A 198 8.48 -7.50 -21.88
C PHE A 198 9.73 -8.12 -21.26
N PHE A 199 10.58 -8.69 -22.11
CA PHE A 199 11.91 -9.18 -21.77
C PHE A 199 12.91 -8.06 -22.07
N ASP A 200 13.65 -7.64 -21.06
CA ASP A 200 14.67 -6.59 -21.21
C ASP A 200 16.03 -7.18 -21.62
N ARG A 201 16.81 -6.35 -22.32
CA ARG A 201 18.13 -6.74 -22.84
C ARG A 201 19.12 -7.04 -21.73
N GLU A 202 19.07 -6.30 -20.64
CA GLU A 202 20.00 -6.42 -19.52
C GLU A 202 19.88 -7.80 -18.85
N THR A 203 18.65 -8.32 -18.73
CA THR A 203 18.38 -9.60 -18.09
C THR A 203 18.45 -10.77 -19.08
N PHE A 204 17.90 -10.60 -20.29
CA PHE A 204 17.65 -11.67 -21.25
C PHE A 204 18.46 -11.55 -22.57
N GLY A 205 19.36 -10.57 -22.69
CA GLY A 205 20.23 -10.36 -23.84
C GLY A 205 19.57 -9.67 -25.03
N SER A 206 18.25 -9.52 -25.06
CA SER A 206 17.52 -8.81 -26.11
C SER A 206 16.20 -8.23 -25.59
N ASP A 207 15.79 -7.07 -26.14
CA ASP A 207 14.47 -6.50 -25.90
C ASP A 207 13.43 -7.28 -26.71
N ARG A 208 12.44 -7.86 -26.05
CA ARG A 208 11.36 -8.59 -26.72
C ARG A 208 10.03 -8.43 -25.99
N LEU A 209 8.98 -8.10 -26.75
CA LEU A 209 7.61 -8.06 -26.26
C LEU A 209 6.88 -9.33 -26.73
N LEU A 210 6.41 -10.14 -25.79
CA LEU A 210 5.53 -11.27 -26.06
C LEU A 210 4.11 -10.90 -25.67
N VAL A 211 3.18 -11.04 -26.62
CA VAL A 211 1.76 -10.71 -26.43
C VAL A 211 1.00 -12.00 -26.13
N GLY A 212 0.22 -11.99 -25.05
CA GLY A 212 -0.63 -13.10 -24.62
C GLY A 212 -1.94 -13.19 -25.43
N ARG A 213 -2.94 -13.85 -24.87
CA ARG A 213 -4.25 -13.97 -25.51
C ARG A 213 -5.13 -12.75 -25.23
N GLU A 214 -5.93 -12.37 -26.23
CA GLU A 214 -6.89 -11.27 -26.10
C GLU A 214 -7.93 -11.60 -25.02
N GLY A 215 -8.17 -10.64 -24.11
CA GLY A 215 -9.20 -10.72 -23.06
C GLY A 215 -8.78 -11.45 -21.77
N GLU A 216 -7.57 -11.97 -21.68
CA GLU A 216 -7.01 -12.51 -20.42
C GLU A 216 -6.41 -11.40 -19.57
N ILE A 217 -6.68 -11.43 -18.25
CA ILE A 217 -6.08 -10.51 -17.28
C ILE A 217 -4.86 -11.21 -16.66
N PRO A 218 -3.62 -10.73 -16.89
CA PRO A 218 -2.40 -11.43 -16.48
C PRO A 218 -2.17 -11.49 -14.98
N LEU A 219 -2.79 -10.60 -14.21
CA LEU A 219 -2.51 -10.41 -12.79
C LEU A 219 -3.06 -11.50 -11.87
N ALA A 220 -4.08 -12.23 -12.31
CA ALA A 220 -4.75 -13.20 -11.46
C ALA A 220 -4.21 -14.62 -11.63
N ASN A 221 -3.39 -14.88 -12.67
CA ASN A 221 -3.10 -16.27 -13.01
C ASN A 221 -1.70 -16.46 -13.59
N LEU A 222 -0.78 -17.01 -12.78
CA LEU A 222 0.50 -17.55 -13.23
C LEU A 222 0.35 -18.61 -14.34
N ASP A 223 -0.82 -19.25 -14.44
CA ASP A 223 -1.12 -20.21 -15.49
C ASP A 223 -1.12 -19.56 -16.89
N ALA A 224 -1.60 -18.31 -17.01
CA ALA A 224 -1.53 -17.57 -18.27
C ALA A 224 -0.07 -17.30 -18.70
N PHE A 225 0.82 -17.04 -17.72
CA PHE A 225 2.25 -16.89 -17.95
C PHE A 225 2.90 -18.20 -18.39
N MET A 226 2.37 -19.32 -17.94
CA MET A 226 2.84 -20.67 -18.27
C MET A 226 2.20 -21.23 -19.56
N ASP A 227 1.56 -20.38 -20.40
CA ASP A 227 1.04 -20.80 -21.70
C ASP A 227 2.15 -21.38 -22.61
N ALA A 228 1.86 -22.50 -23.25
CA ALA A 228 2.84 -23.22 -24.06
C ALA A 228 3.42 -22.39 -25.22
N LYS A 229 2.60 -21.55 -25.86
CA LYS A 229 3.06 -20.69 -26.96
C LYS A 229 3.93 -19.56 -26.46
N LEU A 230 3.60 -19.00 -25.28
CA LEU A 230 4.45 -18.00 -24.64
C LEU A 230 5.79 -18.59 -24.25
N ILE A 231 5.82 -19.76 -23.57
CA ILE A 231 7.07 -20.44 -23.20
C ILE A 231 7.94 -20.68 -24.42
N ALA A 232 7.37 -21.21 -25.51
CA ALA A 232 8.10 -21.50 -26.75
C ALA A 232 8.71 -20.23 -27.39
N ALA A 233 8.11 -19.06 -27.16
CA ALA A 233 8.53 -17.78 -27.72
C ALA A 233 9.48 -16.98 -26.81
N MET A 234 9.69 -17.37 -25.54
CA MET A 234 10.55 -16.65 -24.59
C MET A 234 12.01 -16.61 -25.04
N PRO A 235 12.72 -15.47 -24.91
CA PRO A 235 14.14 -15.34 -25.27
C PRO A 235 15.05 -15.91 -24.15
N ILE A 236 14.92 -17.19 -23.88
CA ILE A 236 15.67 -17.95 -22.89
C ILE A 236 16.25 -19.22 -23.53
N ALA A 237 17.19 -19.89 -22.87
CA ALA A 237 17.79 -21.12 -23.36
C ALA A 237 16.76 -22.23 -23.60
N ASP A 238 17.00 -23.12 -24.57
CA ASP A 238 16.12 -24.27 -24.86
C ASP A 238 15.92 -25.16 -23.61
N ALA A 239 16.99 -25.41 -22.86
CA ALA A 239 16.93 -26.13 -21.60
C ALA A 239 16.00 -25.45 -20.58
N ALA A 240 16.01 -24.13 -20.51
CA ALA A 240 15.10 -23.37 -19.63
C ALA A 240 13.64 -23.50 -20.06
N ARG A 241 13.37 -23.48 -21.39
CA ARG A 241 12.01 -23.73 -21.90
C ARG A 241 11.53 -25.15 -21.57
N ALA A 242 12.41 -26.13 -21.72
CA ALA A 242 12.09 -27.52 -21.34
C ALA A 242 11.77 -27.65 -19.84
N ASP A 243 12.53 -26.97 -18.99
CA ASP A 243 12.25 -26.94 -17.55
C ASP A 243 10.92 -26.26 -17.22
N LEU A 244 10.55 -25.15 -17.91
CA LEU A 244 9.23 -24.53 -17.74
C LEU A 244 8.09 -25.46 -18.14
N PHE A 245 8.23 -26.21 -19.24
CA PHE A 245 7.26 -27.24 -19.62
C PHE A 245 7.14 -28.34 -18.57
N ARG A 246 8.27 -28.80 -18.03
CA ARG A 246 8.31 -29.78 -16.94
C ARG A 246 7.60 -29.25 -15.68
N LEU A 247 7.90 -28.01 -15.25
CA LEU A 247 7.26 -27.37 -14.11
C LEU A 247 5.74 -27.20 -14.28
N ARG A 248 5.29 -26.95 -15.51
CA ARG A 248 3.88 -26.80 -15.85
C ARG A 248 3.14 -28.13 -15.87
N ASP A 249 3.71 -29.13 -16.53
CA ASP A 249 2.98 -30.34 -16.95
C ASP A 249 3.16 -31.52 -15.99
N GLU A 250 4.33 -31.63 -15.35
CA GLU A 250 4.66 -32.79 -14.53
C GLU A 250 4.27 -32.61 -13.06
N ALA A 251 3.73 -33.66 -12.46
CA ALA A 251 3.43 -33.75 -11.03
C ALA A 251 4.55 -34.53 -10.31
N VAL A 252 5.68 -33.86 -10.07
CA VAL A 252 6.85 -34.46 -9.43
C VAL A 252 6.90 -34.08 -7.94
N ASP A 253 7.15 -35.10 -7.09
CA ASP A 253 7.54 -34.85 -5.70
C ASP A 253 9.04 -34.60 -5.62
N TYR A 254 9.42 -33.35 -5.37
CA TYR A 254 10.84 -32.94 -5.26
C TYR A 254 11.43 -33.11 -3.85
N MET A 255 10.64 -33.64 -2.89
CA MET A 255 11.09 -33.93 -1.53
C MET A 255 10.55 -35.29 -1.06
N PRO A 256 10.83 -36.38 -1.82
CA PRO A 256 10.29 -37.70 -1.49
C PRO A 256 10.77 -38.18 -0.12
N GLY A 257 9.89 -38.86 0.59
CA GLY A 257 10.19 -39.44 1.91
C GLY A 257 9.96 -38.49 3.09
N LEU A 258 9.59 -37.24 2.86
CA LEU A 258 9.15 -36.35 3.92
C LEU A 258 7.63 -36.46 4.14
N SER A 259 7.21 -36.34 5.40
CA SER A 259 5.78 -36.17 5.72
C SER A 259 5.28 -34.81 5.20
N PRO A 260 3.97 -34.64 5.00
CA PRO A 260 3.40 -33.36 4.58
C PRO A 260 3.74 -32.17 5.50
N GLU A 261 3.90 -32.43 6.81
CA GLU A 261 4.30 -31.42 7.79
C GLU A 261 5.78 -31.04 7.64
N GLU A 262 6.66 -32.05 7.51
CA GLU A 262 8.10 -31.83 7.28
C GLU A 262 8.36 -31.12 5.96
N THR A 263 7.63 -31.50 4.89
CA THR A 263 7.70 -30.84 3.59
C THR A 263 7.34 -29.36 3.74
N ARG A 264 6.24 -29.03 4.42
CA ARG A 264 5.85 -27.64 4.70
C ARG A 264 6.91 -26.90 5.49
N ALA A 265 7.43 -27.50 6.55
CA ALA A 265 8.47 -26.90 7.40
C ALA A 265 9.75 -26.63 6.59
N ARG A 266 10.16 -27.52 5.72
CA ARG A 266 11.31 -27.39 4.84
C ARG A 266 11.09 -26.27 3.84
N LEU A 267 9.96 -26.25 3.11
CA LEU A 267 9.60 -25.23 2.14
C LEU A 267 9.50 -23.82 2.76
N THR A 268 9.07 -23.73 4.02
CA THR A 268 8.99 -22.45 4.76
C THR A 268 10.37 -21.85 5.04
N LYS A 269 11.41 -22.70 5.17
CA LYS A 269 12.78 -22.29 5.46
C LYS A 269 13.68 -22.23 4.21
N THR A 270 13.17 -22.63 3.06
CA THR A 270 13.90 -22.64 1.78
C THR A 270 13.37 -21.51 0.91
N SER A 271 14.24 -20.68 0.34
CA SER A 271 13.81 -19.68 -0.65
C SER A 271 13.28 -20.38 -1.91
N TYR A 272 12.37 -19.73 -2.64
CA TYR A 272 11.88 -20.34 -3.89
C TYR A 272 13.00 -20.48 -4.92
N ARG A 273 13.96 -19.56 -4.94
CA ARG A 273 15.17 -19.69 -5.76
C ARG A 273 15.94 -20.97 -5.42
N ASP A 274 16.21 -21.22 -4.14
CA ASP A 274 16.96 -22.38 -3.71
C ASP A 274 16.18 -23.68 -3.92
N PHE A 275 14.85 -23.64 -3.81
CA PHE A 275 13.98 -24.74 -4.19
C PHE A 275 14.14 -25.08 -5.68
N LEU A 276 14.05 -24.07 -6.56
CA LEU A 276 14.22 -24.27 -8.00
C LEU A 276 15.59 -24.81 -8.38
N LEU A 277 16.67 -24.26 -7.79
CA LEU A 277 18.04 -24.66 -8.13
C LEU A 277 18.45 -26.00 -7.52
N ASN A 278 18.12 -26.26 -6.25
CA ASN A 278 18.67 -27.38 -5.51
C ASN A 278 17.76 -28.62 -5.50
N HIS A 279 16.43 -28.43 -5.54
CA HIS A 279 15.45 -29.52 -5.53
C HIS A 279 14.91 -29.81 -6.93
N VAL A 280 14.42 -28.79 -7.62
CA VAL A 280 13.89 -28.95 -8.99
C VAL A 280 15.00 -29.04 -10.03
N LYS A 281 16.17 -28.45 -9.78
CA LYS A 281 17.36 -28.43 -10.65
C LYS A 281 17.09 -27.83 -12.03
N VAL A 282 16.47 -26.63 -12.03
CA VAL A 282 16.16 -25.91 -13.26
C VAL A 282 17.38 -25.15 -13.80
N HIS A 283 17.33 -24.83 -15.10
CA HIS A 283 18.28 -23.93 -15.74
C HIS A 283 18.23 -22.52 -15.10
N PRO A 284 19.36 -21.82 -14.94
CA PRO A 284 19.40 -20.48 -14.31
C PRO A 284 18.47 -19.43 -14.94
N ASP A 285 18.16 -19.51 -16.22
CA ASP A 285 17.23 -18.58 -16.87
C ASP A 285 15.80 -18.69 -16.32
N VAL A 286 15.39 -19.86 -15.84
CA VAL A 286 14.10 -20.03 -15.14
C VAL A 286 14.10 -19.20 -13.84
N VAL A 287 15.21 -19.20 -13.12
CA VAL A 287 15.35 -18.38 -11.90
C VAL A 287 15.26 -16.89 -12.23
N LYS A 288 15.95 -16.42 -13.31
CA LYS A 288 15.86 -15.02 -13.75
C LYS A 288 14.42 -14.62 -14.06
N LEU A 289 13.66 -15.52 -14.70
CA LEU A 289 12.28 -15.29 -15.08
C LEU A 289 11.39 -15.05 -13.87
N PHE A 290 11.55 -15.84 -12.80
CA PHE A 290 10.75 -15.74 -11.58
C PHE A 290 11.30 -14.74 -10.56
N GLN A 291 12.56 -14.27 -10.69
CA GLN A 291 13.29 -13.53 -9.66
C GLN A 291 12.50 -12.36 -9.06
N LYS A 292 11.81 -11.60 -9.88
CA LYS A 292 11.13 -10.38 -9.44
C LYS A 292 9.60 -10.53 -9.32
N MET A 293 9.05 -11.72 -9.58
CA MET A 293 7.60 -11.95 -9.52
C MET A 293 6.95 -11.56 -8.19
N PRO A 294 7.53 -11.88 -7.02
CA PRO A 294 6.90 -11.53 -5.75
C PRO A 294 7.18 -10.08 -5.28
N HIS A 295 7.82 -9.23 -6.09
CA HIS A 295 8.17 -7.86 -5.67
C HIS A 295 6.93 -7.00 -5.40
N ASP A 296 5.85 -7.18 -6.11
CA ASP A 296 4.61 -6.44 -5.96
C ASP A 296 3.90 -6.71 -4.62
N LEU A 297 4.05 -7.94 -4.09
CA LEU A 297 3.46 -8.33 -2.81
C LEU A 297 4.43 -8.20 -1.64
N TYR A 298 5.70 -8.59 -1.83
CA TYR A 298 6.66 -8.75 -0.74
C TYR A 298 7.85 -7.78 -0.79
N CYS A 299 7.98 -6.95 -1.83
CA CYS A 299 9.09 -6.01 -2.07
C CYS A 299 10.48 -6.67 -2.17
N VAL A 300 10.53 -7.98 -2.28
CA VAL A 300 11.75 -8.79 -2.40
C VAL A 300 11.55 -9.90 -3.43
N GLY A 301 12.65 -10.42 -3.99
CA GLY A 301 12.62 -11.46 -4.99
C GLY A 301 12.47 -12.87 -4.42
N ILE A 302 12.43 -13.86 -5.31
CA ILE A 302 12.31 -15.26 -4.95
C ILE A 302 13.50 -15.82 -4.15
N ASP A 303 14.58 -15.08 -4.08
CA ASP A 303 15.74 -15.37 -3.24
C ASP A 303 15.50 -15.08 -1.74
N ALA A 304 14.50 -14.28 -1.43
CA ALA A 304 14.11 -13.92 -0.06
C ALA A 304 12.69 -14.38 0.31
N VAL A 305 11.85 -14.74 -0.66
CA VAL A 305 10.51 -15.29 -0.40
C VAL A 305 10.58 -16.81 -0.29
N SER A 306 9.94 -17.37 0.75
CA SER A 306 9.96 -18.81 0.97
C SER A 306 9.24 -19.59 -0.14
N ALA A 307 9.72 -20.79 -0.44
CA ALA A 307 9.06 -21.69 -1.40
C ALA A 307 7.62 -22.03 -1.00
N ASN A 308 7.33 -22.13 0.32
CA ASN A 308 5.96 -22.35 0.77
C ASN A 308 5.05 -21.15 0.51
N THR A 309 5.54 -19.91 0.65
CA THR A 309 4.79 -18.70 0.31
C THR A 309 4.54 -18.65 -1.21
N CYS A 310 5.58 -18.85 -2.03
CA CYS A 310 5.42 -18.90 -3.48
C CYS A 310 4.43 -20.00 -3.93
N ARG A 311 4.43 -21.16 -3.26
CA ARG A 311 3.44 -22.22 -3.51
C ARG A 311 2.01 -21.74 -3.25
N GLN A 312 1.79 -21.01 -2.16
CA GLN A 312 0.47 -20.46 -1.80
C GLN A 312 -0.01 -19.38 -2.77
N GLU A 313 0.93 -18.69 -3.43
CA GLU A 313 0.67 -17.71 -4.49
C GLU A 313 0.57 -18.35 -5.89
N GLY A 314 0.52 -19.68 -5.99
CA GLY A 314 0.33 -20.37 -7.25
C GLY A 314 1.59 -20.53 -8.12
N PHE A 315 2.79 -20.29 -7.59
CA PHE A 315 4.03 -20.53 -8.34
C PHE A 315 4.20 -22.00 -8.71
N PRO A 316 4.78 -22.33 -9.89
CA PRO A 316 4.85 -23.71 -10.38
C PRO A 316 5.85 -24.58 -9.60
N GLY A 317 5.78 -25.90 -9.84
CA GLY A 317 6.71 -26.89 -9.29
C GLY A 317 6.21 -27.61 -8.03
N PHE A 318 4.97 -27.43 -7.63
CA PHE A 318 4.41 -28.02 -6.40
C PHE A 318 3.30 -29.06 -6.64
N LYS A 319 2.94 -29.32 -7.90
CA LYS A 319 1.82 -30.19 -8.30
C LYS A 319 1.89 -31.61 -7.72
N GLY A 320 3.08 -32.21 -7.65
CA GLY A 320 3.29 -33.54 -7.12
C GLY A 320 3.68 -33.61 -5.66
N MET A 321 3.76 -32.46 -4.99
CA MET A 321 4.22 -32.40 -3.60
C MET A 321 3.05 -32.52 -2.62
N HIS A 322 3.21 -33.40 -1.63
CA HIS A 322 2.26 -33.54 -0.53
C HIS A 322 2.61 -32.56 0.58
N VAL A 323 1.88 -31.44 0.66
CA VAL A 323 2.12 -30.38 1.66
C VAL A 323 0.89 -30.25 2.55
N GLN A 324 1.10 -30.30 3.87
CA GLN A 324 0.02 -30.05 4.82
C GLN A 324 -0.47 -28.60 4.72
N GLU A 325 -1.73 -28.43 4.35
CA GLU A 325 -2.35 -27.13 4.38
C GLU A 325 -2.59 -26.67 5.82
N ARG A 326 -2.23 -25.43 6.12
CA ARG A 326 -2.67 -24.81 7.38
C ARG A 326 -4.18 -24.59 7.24
N ARG A 327 -5.01 -25.29 8.00
CA ARG A 327 -6.43 -24.94 8.12
C ARG A 327 -6.52 -23.50 8.65
N ARG A 328 -6.66 -22.54 7.75
CA ARG A 328 -7.20 -21.23 8.13
C ARG A 328 -8.65 -21.49 8.52
N GLY A 329 -8.99 -21.19 9.77
CA GLY A 329 -10.28 -21.55 10.33
C GLY A 329 -11.45 -21.19 9.43
N GLY A 330 -12.28 -22.18 9.13
CA GLY A 330 -13.71 -22.06 9.04
C GLY A 330 -14.38 -21.59 7.77
N ALA A 331 -13.71 -21.28 6.68
CA ALA A 331 -14.39 -21.06 5.41
C ALA A 331 -14.02 -22.18 4.43
N GLN A 332 -15.02 -22.93 3.97
CA GLN A 332 -14.94 -23.68 2.72
C GLN A 332 -14.44 -22.72 1.64
N ALA A 333 -13.64 -23.21 0.69
CA ALA A 333 -13.24 -22.46 -0.48
C ALA A 333 -14.52 -22.05 -1.23
N GLU A 334 -15.06 -20.89 -0.88
CA GLU A 334 -16.02 -20.20 -1.74
C GLU A 334 -15.27 -19.88 -3.03
N GLU A 335 -15.98 -19.94 -4.16
CA GLU A 335 -15.48 -19.57 -5.48
C GLU A 335 -14.58 -18.34 -5.40
N GLU A 336 -13.47 -18.36 -6.12
CA GLU A 336 -12.49 -17.28 -6.12
C GLU A 336 -13.19 -15.97 -6.46
N GLU A 337 -13.30 -15.07 -5.49
CA GLU A 337 -13.96 -13.78 -5.70
C GLU A 337 -13.17 -12.98 -6.72
N PRO A 338 -13.83 -12.31 -7.69
CA PRO A 338 -13.15 -11.51 -8.68
C PRO A 338 -12.48 -10.27 -8.05
N TYR A 339 -11.38 -9.82 -8.61
CA TYR A 339 -10.65 -8.62 -8.16
C TYR A 339 -11.35 -7.34 -8.64
N ILE A 340 -12.51 -7.02 -8.04
CA ILE A 340 -13.36 -5.89 -8.43
C ILE A 340 -13.74 -4.97 -7.26
N PHE A 341 -13.41 -5.35 -6.03
CA PHE A 341 -13.89 -4.66 -4.83
C PHE A 341 -13.02 -3.46 -4.48
N HIS A 342 -13.07 -2.40 -5.27
CA HIS A 342 -12.40 -1.15 -4.95
C HIS A 342 -13.16 0.07 -5.46
N PHE A 343 -13.03 1.17 -4.72
CA PHE A 343 -13.51 2.48 -5.11
C PHE A 343 -12.54 3.14 -6.12
N PRO A 344 -12.97 4.18 -6.86
CA PRO A 344 -12.09 4.94 -7.75
C PRO A 344 -10.85 5.52 -7.06
N ASP A 345 -10.95 5.86 -5.78
CA ASP A 345 -9.87 6.33 -4.91
C ASP A 345 -9.34 5.22 -3.98
N GLY A 346 -9.62 3.96 -4.30
CA GLY A 346 -9.23 2.82 -3.49
C GLY A 346 -9.85 2.84 -2.09
N ASN A 347 -9.12 2.34 -1.11
CA ASN A 347 -9.60 2.30 0.29
C ASN A 347 -9.66 3.68 0.95
N ALA A 348 -9.31 4.77 0.24
CA ALA A 348 -9.56 6.12 0.76
C ALA A 348 -11.06 6.34 1.02
N SER A 349 -11.96 5.83 0.16
CA SER A 349 -13.41 5.88 0.43
C SER A 349 -13.81 5.09 1.67
N VAL A 350 -13.13 4.00 2.02
CA VAL A 350 -13.36 3.29 3.30
C VAL A 350 -13.00 4.17 4.49
N ALA A 351 -11.81 4.81 4.45
CA ALA A 351 -11.41 5.75 5.50
C ALA A 351 -12.36 6.95 5.61
N ARG A 352 -12.84 7.48 4.48
CA ARG A 352 -13.78 8.59 4.40
C ARG A 352 -15.16 8.21 4.98
N LEU A 353 -15.63 6.99 4.75
CA LEU A 353 -16.87 6.47 5.36
C LEU A 353 -16.73 6.27 6.87
N LEU A 354 -15.56 5.84 7.35
CA LEU A 354 -15.26 5.80 8.79
C LEU A 354 -15.26 7.19 9.42
N VAL A 355 -14.64 8.18 8.76
CA VAL A 355 -14.68 9.58 9.21
C VAL A 355 -16.11 10.11 9.21
N ARG A 356 -16.91 9.82 8.18
CA ARG A 356 -18.34 10.17 8.15
C ARG A 356 -19.11 9.58 9.32
N ALA A 357 -18.85 8.33 9.65
CA ALA A 357 -19.52 7.66 10.78
C ALA A 357 -19.13 8.25 12.14
N LEU A 358 -17.90 8.76 12.27
CA LEU A 358 -17.37 9.38 13.48
C LEU A 358 -17.71 10.89 13.58
N LEU A 359 -17.66 11.60 12.46
CA LEU A 359 -17.79 13.05 12.32
C LEU A 359 -18.62 13.38 11.07
N PRO A 360 -19.95 13.20 11.11
CA PRO A 360 -20.81 13.40 9.93
C PRO A 360 -20.70 14.79 9.31
N GLU A 361 -20.44 15.81 10.13
CA GLU A 361 -20.27 17.19 9.70
C GLU A 361 -18.97 17.45 8.92
N ALA A 362 -17.97 16.56 9.03
CA ALA A 362 -16.71 16.67 8.29
C ALA A 362 -16.79 16.00 6.91
N MET A 363 -17.71 15.05 6.72
CA MET A 363 -17.82 14.27 5.50
C MET A 363 -19.28 14.19 5.05
N PRO A 364 -19.75 15.09 4.18
CA PRO A 364 -21.15 15.15 3.75
C PRO A 364 -21.57 13.93 2.95
N GLY A 365 -22.90 13.70 2.87
CA GLY A 365 -23.51 12.60 2.14
C GLY A 365 -23.95 11.43 3.03
N ASN A 366 -24.48 10.36 2.43
CA ASN A 366 -25.10 9.25 3.16
C ASN A 366 -24.96 7.87 2.48
N SER A 367 -24.20 7.76 1.38
CA SER A 367 -24.04 6.52 0.62
C SER A 367 -22.58 6.21 0.31
N MET A 368 -22.32 4.97 -0.13
CA MET A 368 -20.99 4.57 -0.61
C MET A 368 -20.63 5.20 -1.96
N GLU A 369 -21.61 5.70 -2.69
CA GLU A 369 -21.37 6.35 -4.00
C GLU A 369 -21.00 7.80 -3.83
N ASP A 370 -21.75 8.54 -3.01
CA ASP A 370 -21.52 9.97 -2.85
C ASP A 370 -20.20 10.28 -2.12
N VAL A 371 -19.71 9.39 -1.27
CA VAL A 371 -18.42 9.56 -0.60
C VAL A 371 -17.26 9.70 -1.59
N VAL A 372 -17.38 9.09 -2.78
CA VAL A 372 -16.36 9.15 -3.84
C VAL A 372 -16.13 10.58 -4.32
N THR A 373 -17.18 11.39 -4.41
CA THR A 373 -17.11 12.78 -4.87
C THR A 373 -17.28 13.82 -3.77
N ALA A 374 -17.64 13.40 -2.55
CA ALA A 374 -17.80 14.30 -1.41
C ALA A 374 -16.50 15.06 -1.12
N LYS A 375 -16.57 16.33 -0.83
CA LYS A 375 -15.45 17.14 -0.36
C LYS A 375 -15.44 17.14 1.16
N ALA A 376 -14.34 16.66 1.75
CA ALA A 376 -14.16 16.69 3.20
C ALA A 376 -13.95 18.13 3.71
N ASP A 377 -14.59 18.45 4.81
CA ASP A 377 -14.35 19.70 5.55
C ASP A 377 -13.38 19.44 6.71
N TYR A 378 -12.10 19.70 6.46
CA TYR A 378 -11.03 19.49 7.43
C TYR A 378 -11.17 20.37 8.67
N THR A 379 -11.82 21.52 8.57
CA THR A 379 -12.06 22.42 9.70
C THR A 379 -12.96 21.80 10.78
N ARG A 380 -13.66 20.71 10.42
CA ARG A 380 -14.57 19.98 11.31
C ARG A 380 -13.89 18.84 12.06
N LEU A 381 -12.68 18.46 11.67
CA LEU A 381 -12.03 17.26 12.21
C LEU A 381 -11.57 17.44 13.67
N ASP A 382 -11.05 18.62 14.05
CA ASP A 382 -10.51 18.87 15.42
C ASP A 382 -11.21 20.03 16.11
N ARG A 383 -12.55 19.98 16.21
CA ARG A 383 -13.32 21.01 16.89
C ARG A 383 -13.36 20.81 18.40
N ALA A 384 -13.13 21.88 19.14
CA ALA A 384 -13.37 21.90 20.58
C ALA A 384 -14.82 21.53 20.90
N GLY A 385 -15.00 20.64 21.87
CA GLY A 385 -16.33 20.16 22.28
C GLY A 385 -16.89 18.99 21.46
N SER A 386 -16.28 18.60 20.33
CA SER A 386 -16.66 17.39 19.60
C SER A 386 -16.35 16.13 20.42
N GLY A 387 -17.25 15.14 20.37
CA GLY A 387 -17.03 13.85 21.03
C GLY A 387 -15.90 13.04 20.42
N VAL A 388 -15.65 13.20 19.13
CA VAL A 388 -14.47 12.67 18.43
C VAL A 388 -13.71 13.82 17.80
N ARG A 389 -12.38 13.76 17.86
CA ARG A 389 -11.49 14.74 17.24
C ARG A 389 -10.38 14.01 16.49
N ILE A 390 -10.03 14.50 15.30
CA ILE A 390 -8.92 14.00 14.48
C ILE A 390 -7.94 15.17 14.29
N ARG A 391 -6.79 15.07 14.92
CA ARG A 391 -5.73 16.07 14.87
C ARG A 391 -4.62 15.58 13.96
N LEU A 392 -4.49 16.24 12.82
CA LEU A 392 -3.49 15.94 11.78
C LEU A 392 -2.16 16.63 12.08
N ASN A 393 -1.11 16.27 11.33
CA ASN A 393 0.25 16.81 11.51
C ASN A 393 0.78 16.65 12.95
N SER A 394 0.26 15.67 13.68
CA SER A 394 0.47 15.47 15.11
C SER A 394 1.17 14.14 15.36
N THR A 395 2.50 14.15 15.35
CA THR A 395 3.33 12.95 15.53
C THR A 395 3.39 12.56 17.00
N VAL A 396 2.82 11.42 17.37
CA VAL A 396 3.00 10.85 18.71
C VAL A 396 4.46 10.43 18.89
N ILE A 397 5.07 10.88 19.98
CA ILE A 397 6.48 10.61 20.32
C ILE A 397 6.65 9.86 21.65
N SER A 398 5.61 9.80 22.48
CA SER A 398 5.63 9.03 23.75
C SER A 398 4.20 8.74 24.21
N ALA A 399 4.02 7.52 24.77
CA ALA A 399 2.85 7.15 25.54
C ALA A 399 3.34 6.46 26.83
N ARG A 400 2.97 7.01 28.01
CA ARG A 400 3.39 6.53 29.31
C ARG A 400 2.25 6.50 30.30
N HIS A 401 2.23 5.50 31.13
CA HIS A 401 1.28 5.42 32.23
C HIS A 401 1.50 6.57 33.23
N VAL A 402 0.41 7.03 33.82
CA VAL A 402 0.45 8.01 34.91
C VAL A 402 0.58 7.24 36.23
N GLY A 403 1.80 7.19 36.76
CA GLY A 403 2.16 6.39 37.92
C GLY A 403 2.66 4.99 37.57
N ASP A 404 2.46 4.03 38.46
CA ASP A 404 2.91 2.65 38.27
C ASP A 404 2.10 1.94 37.18
N PRO A 405 2.75 1.36 36.14
CA PRO A 405 2.06 0.72 35.03
C PRO A 405 1.10 -0.40 35.41
N GLY A 406 1.35 -1.11 36.51
CA GLY A 406 0.52 -2.22 37.00
C GLY A 406 -0.81 -1.76 37.62
N THR A 407 -0.91 -0.49 38.00
CA THR A 407 -2.09 0.08 38.69
C THR A 407 -2.63 1.33 38.04
N ALA A 408 -1.92 1.89 37.06
CA ALA A 408 -2.32 3.12 36.38
C ALA A 408 -3.69 3.00 35.69
N ARG A 409 -4.46 4.07 35.73
CA ARG A 409 -5.76 4.21 35.08
C ARG A 409 -5.79 5.29 34.00
N GLU A 410 -4.66 5.94 33.81
CA GLU A 410 -4.49 7.03 32.87
C GLU A 410 -3.15 6.89 32.13
N VAL A 411 -3.10 7.45 30.96
CA VAL A 411 -1.90 7.52 30.11
C VAL A 411 -1.69 8.97 29.67
N ASP A 412 -0.45 9.46 29.80
CA ASP A 412 0.00 10.70 29.18
C ASP A 412 0.57 10.38 27.79
N VAL A 413 0.01 11.01 26.77
CA VAL A 413 0.49 10.91 25.39
C VAL A 413 1.11 12.24 25.01
N THR A 414 2.37 12.19 24.56
CA THR A 414 3.09 13.36 24.04
C THR A 414 3.14 13.28 22.52
N TYR A 415 2.78 14.37 21.86
CA TYR A 415 2.85 14.50 20.41
C TYR A 415 3.51 15.83 20.01
N VAL A 416 4.05 15.89 18.79
CA VAL A 416 4.64 17.11 18.23
C VAL A 416 3.75 17.63 17.11
N LEU A 417 3.37 18.88 17.21
CA LEU A 417 2.64 19.63 16.19
C LEU A 417 3.40 20.93 15.87
N SER A 418 3.71 21.16 14.61
CA SER A 418 4.48 22.34 14.16
C SER A 418 5.78 22.55 14.95
N GLY A 419 6.50 21.44 15.22
CA GLY A 419 7.78 21.47 15.94
C GLY A 419 7.68 21.61 17.46
N LYS A 420 6.52 21.86 18.03
CA LYS A 420 6.28 22.04 19.47
C LYS A 420 5.68 20.78 20.09
N PRO A 421 6.22 20.26 21.21
CA PRO A 421 5.66 19.13 21.94
C PRO A 421 4.45 19.54 22.79
N TYR A 422 3.42 18.70 22.75
CA TYR A 422 2.19 18.83 23.53
C TYR A 422 1.91 17.55 24.30
N LYS A 423 1.35 17.66 25.48
CA LYS A 423 0.89 16.55 26.30
C LYS A 423 -0.64 16.55 26.41
N VAL A 424 -1.23 15.38 26.24
CA VAL A 424 -2.66 15.13 26.42
C VAL A 424 -2.86 13.86 27.25
N ARG A 425 -3.92 13.80 28.04
CA ARG A 425 -4.22 12.69 28.93
C ARG A 425 -5.37 11.84 28.42
N GLY A 426 -5.26 10.53 28.54
CA GLY A 426 -6.34 9.59 28.22
C GLY A 426 -6.53 8.52 29.29
N ALA A 427 -7.74 7.96 29.40
CA ALA A 427 -7.96 6.76 30.19
C ALA A 427 -7.35 5.51 29.53
N ALA A 428 -7.23 5.53 28.20
CA ALA A 428 -6.57 4.49 27.40
C ALA A 428 -5.90 5.08 26.17
N CYS A 429 -4.91 4.35 25.62
CA CYS A 429 -4.28 4.67 24.34
C CYS A 429 -4.19 3.43 23.45
N ILE A 430 -4.56 3.57 22.17
CA ILE A 430 -4.37 2.54 21.13
C ILE A 430 -3.27 2.99 20.18
N MET A 431 -2.21 2.16 20.06
CA MET A 431 -1.11 2.38 19.13
C MET A 431 -1.48 1.79 17.75
N ALA A 432 -2.14 2.58 16.91
CA ALA A 432 -2.54 2.20 15.55
C ALA A 432 -1.53 2.66 14.49
N CYS A 433 -0.26 2.66 14.85
CA CYS A 433 0.88 3.04 14.01
C CYS A 433 1.73 1.82 13.61
N TYR A 434 2.86 2.02 12.95
CA TYR A 434 3.76 0.94 12.61
C TYR A 434 4.28 0.22 13.86
N ASN A 435 4.13 -1.11 13.91
CA ASN A 435 4.56 -1.94 15.04
C ASN A 435 6.03 -1.69 15.42
N CYS A 436 6.92 -1.52 14.42
CA CYS A 436 8.33 -1.25 14.65
C CYS A 436 8.61 0.11 15.32
N MET A 437 7.65 1.04 15.37
CA MET A 437 7.77 2.32 16.07
C MET A 437 7.31 2.24 17.53
N VAL A 438 6.40 1.32 17.85
CA VAL A 438 5.81 1.21 19.20
C VAL A 438 6.85 1.06 20.32
N PRO A 439 7.96 0.29 20.15
CA PRO A 439 9.01 0.18 21.18
C PRO A 439 9.64 1.52 21.60
N TYR A 440 9.72 2.46 20.67
CA TYR A 440 10.29 3.79 20.93
C TYR A 440 9.28 4.73 21.59
N LEU A 441 7.99 4.51 21.34
CA LEU A 441 6.90 5.34 21.86
C LEU A 441 6.41 4.87 23.22
N CYS A 442 6.55 3.57 23.53
CA CYS A 442 6.07 2.93 24.76
C CYS A 442 7.26 2.33 25.52
N PRO A 443 8.09 3.13 26.22
CA PRO A 443 9.33 2.64 26.85
C PRO A 443 9.10 1.66 28.00
N GLU A 444 7.91 1.65 28.60
CA GLU A 444 7.53 0.76 29.71
C GLU A 444 7.20 -0.67 29.27
N MET A 445 7.14 -0.90 27.95
CA MET A 445 6.87 -2.21 27.38
C MET A 445 7.99 -3.21 27.72
N PRO A 446 7.67 -4.49 28.02
CA PRO A 446 8.69 -5.53 28.22
C PRO A 446 9.62 -5.69 27.02
N ASP A 447 10.91 -5.93 27.27
CA ASP A 447 11.93 -6.01 26.21
C ASP A 447 11.65 -7.13 25.21
N THR A 448 11.15 -8.29 25.66
CA THR A 448 10.72 -9.39 24.78
C THR A 448 9.65 -8.98 23.78
N GLN A 449 8.73 -8.09 24.17
CA GLN A 449 7.69 -7.56 23.28
C GLN A 449 8.27 -6.50 22.34
N LYS A 450 9.20 -5.65 22.81
CA LYS A 450 9.93 -4.69 21.97
C LYS A 450 10.69 -5.40 20.85
N GLU A 451 11.41 -6.48 21.16
CA GLU A 451 12.14 -7.30 20.19
C GLU A 451 11.19 -7.92 19.16
N ALA A 452 10.07 -8.49 19.61
CA ALA A 452 9.06 -9.08 18.71
C ALA A 452 8.46 -8.05 17.75
N LEU A 453 8.19 -6.82 18.20
CA LEU A 453 7.67 -5.73 17.37
C LEU A 453 8.74 -5.19 16.40
N ALA A 454 10.00 -5.12 16.83
CA ALA A 454 11.11 -4.70 15.98
C ALA A 454 11.38 -5.68 14.82
N TYR A 455 11.06 -6.97 15.00
CA TYR A 455 11.16 -7.98 13.95
C TYR A 455 10.26 -7.69 12.74
N ALA A 456 9.13 -7.00 12.92
CA ALA A 456 8.17 -6.67 11.87
C ALA A 456 8.67 -5.52 10.98
N VAL A 457 9.74 -5.75 10.22
CA VAL A 457 10.34 -4.78 9.29
C VAL A 457 9.36 -4.44 8.17
N LYS A 458 9.30 -3.16 7.80
CA LYS A 458 8.49 -2.64 6.69
C LYS A 458 9.39 -2.24 5.53
N SER A 459 9.02 -2.66 4.33
CA SER A 459 9.64 -2.18 3.10
C SER A 459 9.01 -0.85 2.66
N ARG A 460 9.83 0.04 2.08
CA ARG A 460 9.34 1.29 1.51
C ARG A 460 8.78 1.01 0.11
N TRP A 461 7.55 1.44 -0.12
CA TRP A 461 6.91 1.42 -1.43
C TRP A 461 6.67 2.83 -1.93
N SER A 462 6.90 3.05 -3.22
CA SER A 462 6.50 4.28 -3.91
C SER A 462 5.55 3.90 -5.04
N ILE A 463 4.32 4.42 -4.98
CA ILE A 463 3.32 4.26 -6.03
C ILE A 463 3.20 5.60 -6.75
N PRO A 464 3.85 5.78 -7.92
CA PRO A 464 3.72 7.00 -8.70
C PRO A 464 2.33 7.02 -9.35
N THR A 465 1.54 8.05 -9.04
CA THR A 465 0.28 8.34 -9.72
C THR A 465 0.47 9.61 -10.54
N SER A 466 0.28 9.53 -11.84
CA SER A 466 0.40 10.67 -12.75
C SER A 466 -0.76 10.73 -13.74
N SER A 467 -1.23 11.94 -14.05
CA SER A 467 -2.18 12.17 -15.13
C SER A 467 -1.43 12.21 -16.47
N CYS A 468 -1.86 11.41 -17.43
CA CYS A 468 -1.22 11.31 -18.74
C CYS A 468 -2.24 11.49 -19.87
N ALA A 469 -1.99 12.42 -20.78
CA ALA A 469 -2.86 12.75 -21.92
C ALA A 469 -2.81 11.73 -23.08
N ILE A 470 -2.20 10.55 -22.92
CA ILE A 470 -1.80 9.65 -24.01
C ILE A 470 -2.79 8.47 -24.24
N GLY A 471 -3.98 8.48 -23.65
CA GLY A 471 -4.95 7.38 -23.78
C GLY A 471 -5.38 7.01 -25.21
N GLY A 472 -5.16 7.87 -26.19
CA GLY A 472 -5.45 7.58 -27.61
C GLY A 472 -4.37 6.79 -28.36
N ARG A 473 -3.14 6.77 -27.87
CA ARG A 473 -2.01 6.10 -28.59
C ARG A 473 -1.81 4.62 -28.18
N SER A 474 -2.25 4.21 -27.02
CA SER A 474 -2.15 2.80 -26.63
C SER A 474 -3.13 1.88 -27.37
N ARG A 475 -4.18 2.44 -27.99
CA ARG A 475 -5.12 1.67 -28.83
C ARG A 475 -4.56 1.34 -30.22
N ASN A 476 -3.53 2.05 -30.67
CA ASN A 476 -2.94 1.92 -32.01
C ASN A 476 -1.46 1.55 -31.94
N ALA A 477 -1.00 0.92 -30.88
CA ALA A 477 0.40 0.57 -30.71
C ALA A 477 0.82 -0.55 -31.68
N ALA A 478 1.09 -0.14 -32.92
CA ALA A 478 2.19 -0.73 -33.67
C ALA A 478 3.49 -0.61 -32.82
N PRO A 479 4.44 -1.55 -32.94
CA PRO A 479 5.65 -1.57 -32.12
C PRO A 479 6.32 -0.21 -32.13
N MET A 480 6.57 0.36 -30.94
CA MET A 480 7.18 1.69 -30.80
C MET A 480 8.58 1.73 -31.41
N PRO A 481 8.93 2.77 -32.19
CA PRO A 481 10.30 2.96 -32.68
C PRO A 481 11.30 3.05 -31.51
N SER A 482 12.50 2.56 -31.73
CA SER A 482 13.58 2.41 -30.76
C SER A 482 14.01 3.69 -30.02
N THR A 483 13.69 4.86 -30.53
CA THR A 483 14.09 6.17 -29.99
C THR A 483 13.25 6.69 -28.82
N ARG A 484 12.20 5.97 -28.37
CA ARG A 484 11.39 6.32 -27.18
C ARG A 484 11.45 5.27 -26.05
N ARG A 485 12.48 4.41 -26.05
CA ARG A 485 12.68 3.33 -25.08
C ARG A 485 13.19 3.83 -23.71
N GLU A 486 13.72 5.03 -23.63
CA GLU A 486 14.30 5.61 -22.40
C GLU A 486 13.27 5.97 -21.32
N ALA A 487 11.97 5.96 -21.63
CA ALA A 487 10.91 6.28 -20.68
C ALA A 487 10.38 5.08 -19.86
N ILE A 488 10.97 3.89 -20.07
CA ILE A 488 10.58 2.67 -19.36
C ILE A 488 11.77 2.26 -18.51
N SER A 489 11.70 2.48 -17.20
CA SER A 489 12.78 2.10 -16.28
C SER A 489 13.14 0.62 -16.49
N PRO A 490 14.41 0.29 -16.77
CA PRO A 490 14.87 -1.09 -16.93
C PRO A 490 14.81 -1.91 -15.63
N THR A 491 14.43 -1.29 -14.51
CA THR A 491 14.36 -1.93 -13.20
C THR A 491 12.98 -2.46 -12.82
N SER A 492 11.97 -2.24 -13.68
CA SER A 492 10.67 -2.90 -13.51
C SER A 492 10.52 -3.99 -14.58
N PRO A 493 10.80 -5.27 -14.28
CA PRO A 493 10.67 -6.37 -15.23
C PRO A 493 9.22 -6.71 -15.54
N TRP A 494 8.29 -6.11 -14.84
CA TRP A 494 6.86 -6.29 -15.00
C TRP A 494 6.25 -5.04 -15.60
N ILE A 495 6.40 -4.89 -16.90
CA ILE A 495 5.43 -4.12 -17.64
C ILE A 495 4.29 -5.07 -17.94
N PHE A 496 3.51 -5.38 -16.92
CA PHE A 496 2.10 -5.55 -17.17
C PHE A 496 1.62 -4.26 -17.82
N PRO A 497 0.58 -4.28 -18.67
CA PRO A 497 0.00 -3.06 -19.27
C PRO A 497 -0.59 -2.10 -18.23
N PHE A 498 -0.29 -2.27 -16.97
CA PHE A 498 -0.48 -1.33 -15.90
C PHE A 498 0.65 -0.30 -15.90
N ARG A 499 0.64 0.56 -16.91
CA ARG A 499 0.92 1.94 -16.56
C ARG A 499 -0.23 2.34 -15.67
N TRP A 500 -0.01 2.44 -14.39
CA TRP A 500 -0.86 3.16 -13.47
C TRP A 500 -0.86 4.64 -13.89
N GLY A 501 -1.48 4.89 -15.03
CA GLY A 501 -1.98 6.20 -15.38
C GLY A 501 -3.42 6.21 -14.89
N VAL A 502 -3.90 7.34 -14.47
CA VAL A 502 -5.30 7.59 -14.18
C VAL A 502 -6.13 6.84 -15.20
N ILE A 503 -6.82 5.79 -14.77
CA ILE A 503 -7.76 5.07 -15.61
C ILE A 503 -8.87 6.08 -15.89
N ASN A 504 -8.89 6.60 -17.11
CA ASN A 504 -9.94 7.47 -17.58
C ASN A 504 -11.14 6.56 -17.82
N PHE A 505 -11.98 6.36 -16.79
CA PHE A 505 -13.21 5.61 -16.95
C PHE A 505 -14.02 6.27 -18.05
N PRO A 506 -14.40 5.57 -19.12
CA PRO A 506 -15.28 6.14 -20.14
C PRO A 506 -16.60 6.53 -19.49
N GLN A 507 -17.25 7.54 -20.05
CA GLN A 507 -18.43 8.28 -19.55
C GLN A 507 -19.67 7.44 -19.17
N ARG A 508 -19.60 6.14 -18.97
CA ARG A 508 -20.71 5.33 -18.47
C ARG A 508 -21.02 5.51 -16.98
N GLN A 509 -20.27 6.36 -16.28
CA GLN A 509 -20.61 6.82 -14.92
C GLN A 509 -21.73 7.87 -14.87
N LYS A 510 -22.58 8.00 -15.92
CA LYS A 510 -23.72 8.94 -15.91
C LYS A 510 -24.75 8.66 -14.81
N ASN A 511 -24.60 7.60 -14.04
CA ASN A 511 -25.53 7.23 -12.96
C ASN A 511 -24.89 7.16 -11.57
N LEU A 512 -23.72 7.79 -11.37
CA LEU A 512 -23.07 7.88 -10.05
C LEU A 512 -23.04 9.33 -9.52
N ALA A 513 -23.85 10.22 -10.05
CA ALA A 513 -24.15 11.51 -9.48
C ALA A 513 -25.60 11.52 -8.95
#